data_3293f3ad7a449af575f6a80869e9db07
#
_entry.id   3293f3ad7a449af575f6a80869e9db07
#
_cell.length_a   1.000
_cell.length_b   1.000
_cell.length_c   1.000
_cell.angle_alpha   90.00
_cell.angle_beta   90.00
_cell.angle_gamma   90.00
#
_symmetry.space_group_name_H-M   'P 1'
#
loop_
_entity.id
_entity.type
_entity.pdbx_description
1 polymer ?
#
loop_
_entity_poly.entity_id
_entity_poly.type
_entity_poly.pdbx_seq_one_letter_code
_entity_poly.pdbx_strand_id
1 'polypeptide(L)'
;MGEASGASCPVPVVDLSDFLRGDEQQRARVAAEWDAAMCSVGMAYIIGHGCPPEVIQSLHDLAVRFFTASRESKMRYCLNKGYGAGGYVPQGVEAVARSAGDGGAPPDLVENFVFSHRGDPGLESVPVPAEPPQFQGAVEGYWDAMVALLHALMRLSATALSLPADHFERCFAQPVTHLRLGYYAAIPPAMPEAEAAAEGAMRYGAHTDYTGFTILRQDPSVGGLEAQTADGSWHGVPPRAGALLVNAGDLIQVW
;
A
#
# COMPACT_ATOMS: atom_id res chain seq x y z
N MET A 1 20.59 -22.45 0.35
CA MET A 1 19.22 -22.78 -0.11
C MET A 1 18.46 -23.34 1.09
N GLY A 2 17.85 -22.45 1.85
CA GLY A 2 16.89 -22.81 2.88
C GLY A 2 15.54 -22.97 2.21
N GLU A 3 14.95 -24.16 2.26
CA GLU A 3 13.56 -24.37 1.85
C GLU A 3 12.68 -23.44 2.70
N ALA A 4 12.01 -22.51 2.03
CA ALA A 4 10.94 -21.73 2.67
C ALA A 4 9.93 -22.76 3.20
N SER A 5 9.78 -22.81 4.52
CA SER A 5 8.76 -23.60 5.22
C SER A 5 7.42 -23.35 4.53
N GLY A 6 6.79 -24.42 4.04
CA GLY A 6 5.55 -24.37 3.27
C GLY A 6 4.30 -24.05 4.11
N ALA A 7 4.41 -23.08 5.01
CA ALA A 7 3.28 -22.50 5.71
C ALA A 7 2.49 -21.65 4.70
N SER A 8 1.20 -21.96 4.53
CA SER A 8 0.29 -21.19 3.69
C SER A 8 0.25 -19.73 4.18
N CYS A 9 0.22 -18.79 3.25
CA CYS A 9 0.04 -17.36 3.58
C CYS A 9 -1.19 -17.19 4.49
N PRO A 10 -1.04 -16.63 5.70
CA PRO A 10 -2.15 -16.53 6.67
C PRO A 10 -3.17 -15.46 6.28
N VAL A 11 -2.87 -14.63 5.28
CA VAL A 11 -3.73 -13.50 4.88
C VAL A 11 -4.97 -14.04 4.15
N PRO A 12 -6.18 -13.84 4.71
CA PRO A 12 -7.42 -14.32 4.10
C PRO A 12 -7.82 -13.47 2.88
N VAL A 13 -8.79 -13.99 2.12
CA VAL A 13 -9.43 -13.30 1.00
C VAL A 13 -10.84 -12.91 1.40
N VAL A 14 -11.20 -11.64 1.20
CA VAL A 14 -12.54 -11.10 1.40
C VAL A 14 -13.07 -10.62 0.05
N ASP A 15 -14.22 -11.15 -0.38
CA ASP A 15 -14.91 -10.71 -1.58
C ASP A 15 -15.94 -9.63 -1.23
N LEU A 16 -15.69 -8.40 -1.69
CA LEU A 16 -16.59 -7.28 -1.44
C LEU A 16 -17.86 -7.28 -2.32
N SER A 17 -17.97 -8.17 -3.27
CA SER A 17 -19.09 -8.16 -4.23
C SER A 17 -20.45 -8.17 -3.53
N ASP A 18 -20.61 -9.04 -2.54
CA ASP A 18 -21.86 -9.17 -1.78
C ASP A 18 -22.08 -8.02 -0.80
N PHE A 19 -21.01 -7.43 -0.25
CA PHE A 19 -21.13 -6.23 0.57
C PHE A 19 -21.62 -5.03 -0.24
N LEU A 20 -21.11 -4.88 -1.46
CA LEU A 20 -21.43 -3.74 -2.33
C LEU A 20 -22.82 -3.85 -2.97
N ARG A 21 -23.27 -5.06 -3.30
CA ARG A 21 -24.46 -5.30 -4.14
C ARG A 21 -25.49 -6.26 -3.55
N GLY A 22 -25.13 -6.97 -2.49
CA GLY A 22 -25.95 -7.99 -1.88
C GLY A 22 -27.04 -7.46 -0.94
N ASP A 23 -27.80 -8.39 -0.41
CA ASP A 23 -28.79 -8.14 0.64
C ASP A 23 -28.14 -7.97 2.02
N GLU A 24 -28.94 -7.76 3.06
CA GLU A 24 -28.48 -7.54 4.43
C GLU A 24 -27.72 -8.76 4.98
N GLN A 25 -28.19 -9.98 4.68
CA GLN A 25 -27.53 -11.22 5.16
C GLN A 25 -26.17 -11.40 4.50
N GLN A 26 -26.04 -11.12 3.21
CA GLN A 26 -24.80 -11.18 2.46
C GLN A 26 -23.80 -10.14 3.00
N ARG A 27 -24.24 -8.92 3.26
CA ARG A 27 -23.42 -7.86 3.86
C ARG A 27 -22.92 -8.25 5.24
N ALA A 28 -23.78 -8.80 6.09
CA ALA A 28 -23.40 -9.26 7.42
C ALA A 28 -22.36 -10.39 7.37
N ARG A 29 -22.47 -11.31 6.41
CA ARG A 29 -21.46 -12.37 6.21
C ARG A 29 -20.10 -11.80 5.84
N VAL A 30 -20.04 -10.88 4.86
CA VAL A 30 -18.76 -10.25 4.46
C VAL A 30 -18.17 -9.43 5.60
N ALA A 31 -19.01 -8.76 6.40
CA ALA A 31 -18.56 -8.03 7.57
C ALA A 31 -17.93 -8.96 8.64
N ALA A 32 -18.49 -10.14 8.85
CA ALA A 32 -17.90 -11.13 9.75
C ALA A 32 -16.56 -11.70 9.22
N GLU A 33 -16.45 -11.92 7.89
CA GLU A 33 -15.19 -12.32 7.25
C GLU A 33 -14.10 -11.25 7.41
N TRP A 34 -14.49 -9.97 7.24
CA TRP A 34 -13.61 -8.82 7.44
C TRP A 34 -13.15 -8.69 8.90
N ASP A 35 -14.07 -8.78 9.85
CA ASP A 35 -13.77 -8.75 11.28
C ASP A 35 -12.76 -9.84 11.66
N ALA A 36 -13.01 -11.07 11.24
CA ALA A 36 -12.09 -12.19 11.47
C ALA A 36 -10.70 -11.97 10.87
N ALA A 37 -10.62 -11.36 9.68
CA ALA A 37 -9.36 -11.02 9.03
C ALA A 37 -8.58 -9.96 9.81
N MET A 38 -9.25 -8.88 10.21
CA MET A 38 -8.62 -7.77 10.94
C MET A 38 -8.21 -8.18 12.35
N CYS A 39 -9.02 -8.97 13.05
CA CYS A 39 -8.70 -9.47 14.39
C CYS A 39 -7.57 -10.52 14.41
N SER A 40 -7.36 -11.26 13.32
CA SER A 40 -6.34 -12.35 13.29
C SER A 40 -4.99 -11.87 12.78
N VAL A 41 -4.94 -11.31 11.58
CA VAL A 41 -3.69 -10.96 10.87
C VAL A 41 -3.57 -9.45 10.67
N GLY A 42 -4.68 -8.70 10.80
CA GLY A 42 -4.72 -7.26 10.48
C GLY A 42 -4.62 -6.96 8.98
N MET A 43 -4.78 -7.98 8.12
CA MET A 43 -4.67 -7.87 6.67
C MET A 43 -5.69 -8.74 5.96
N ALA A 44 -6.09 -8.33 4.76
CA ALA A 44 -6.90 -9.14 3.84
C ALA A 44 -6.57 -8.83 2.38
N TYR A 45 -6.62 -9.85 1.52
CA TYR A 45 -6.76 -9.64 0.09
C TYR A 45 -8.21 -9.31 -0.23
N ILE A 46 -8.41 -8.21 -0.92
CA ILE A 46 -9.74 -7.76 -1.31
C ILE A 46 -9.96 -8.04 -2.79
N ILE A 47 -10.96 -8.83 -3.11
CA ILE A 47 -11.46 -9.04 -4.47
C ILE A 47 -12.87 -8.48 -4.61
N GLY A 48 -13.40 -8.39 -5.83
CA GLY A 48 -14.73 -7.80 -6.04
C GLY A 48 -14.84 -6.34 -5.60
N HIS A 49 -13.71 -5.65 -5.49
CA HIS A 49 -13.58 -4.28 -4.95
C HIS A 49 -14.18 -3.18 -5.84
N GLY A 50 -14.60 -3.50 -7.04
CA GLY A 50 -15.25 -2.56 -7.97
C GLY A 50 -14.33 -1.55 -8.66
N CYS A 51 -13.02 -1.57 -8.37
CA CYS A 51 -12.06 -0.71 -9.08
C CYS A 51 -11.82 -1.27 -10.49
N PRO A 52 -11.97 -0.45 -11.54
CA PRO A 52 -11.77 -0.92 -12.91
C PRO A 52 -10.32 -1.37 -13.14
N PRO A 53 -10.09 -2.57 -13.70
CA PRO A 53 -8.73 -3.08 -13.94
C PRO A 53 -7.89 -2.16 -14.82
N GLU A 54 -8.51 -1.49 -15.78
CA GLU A 54 -7.86 -0.54 -16.71
C GLU A 54 -7.32 0.70 -15.98
N VAL A 55 -7.99 1.17 -14.93
CA VAL A 55 -7.51 2.29 -14.09
C VAL A 55 -6.24 1.88 -13.34
N ILE A 56 -6.25 0.69 -12.76
CA ILE A 56 -5.10 0.13 -12.04
C ILE A 56 -3.92 -0.08 -13.00
N GLN A 57 -4.18 -0.69 -14.16
CA GLN A 57 -3.15 -1.00 -15.15
C GLN A 57 -2.55 0.26 -15.77
N SER A 58 -3.38 1.26 -16.09
CA SER A 58 -2.92 2.53 -16.66
C SER A 58 -1.89 3.23 -15.76
N LEU A 59 -2.18 3.34 -14.46
CA LEU A 59 -1.22 3.95 -13.52
C LEU A 59 0.04 3.09 -13.36
N HIS A 60 -0.10 1.76 -13.33
CA HIS A 60 1.05 0.87 -13.25
C HIS A 60 2.01 1.06 -14.43
N ASP A 61 1.50 1.07 -15.67
CA ASP A 61 2.33 1.21 -16.87
C ASP A 61 3.07 2.56 -16.88
N LEU A 62 2.39 3.62 -16.45
CA LEU A 62 2.99 4.95 -16.32
C LEU A 62 4.04 5.01 -15.21
N ALA A 63 3.81 4.33 -14.08
CA ALA A 63 4.78 4.21 -13.00
C ALA A 63 6.05 3.48 -13.48
N VAL A 64 5.90 2.34 -14.16
CA VAL A 64 7.04 1.61 -14.76
C VAL A 64 7.82 2.52 -15.71
N ARG A 65 7.12 3.25 -16.59
CA ARG A 65 7.77 4.18 -17.51
C ARG A 65 8.52 5.31 -16.80
N PHE A 66 7.97 5.85 -15.72
CA PHE A 66 8.63 6.87 -14.91
C PHE A 66 9.91 6.32 -14.25
N PHE A 67 9.80 5.20 -13.54
CA PHE A 67 10.93 4.67 -12.78
C PHE A 67 12.05 4.12 -13.64
N THR A 68 11.76 3.65 -14.86
CA THR A 68 12.77 3.21 -15.83
C THR A 68 13.39 4.36 -16.64
N ALA A 69 12.92 5.59 -16.46
CA ALA A 69 13.51 6.76 -17.08
C ALA A 69 14.90 7.09 -16.46
N SER A 70 15.66 7.97 -17.13
CA SER A 70 16.97 8.38 -16.62
C SER A 70 16.86 9.03 -15.24
N ARG A 71 17.91 8.87 -14.42
CA ARG A 71 17.98 9.51 -13.10
C ARG A 71 17.78 11.02 -13.20
N GLU A 72 18.37 11.66 -14.20
CA GLU A 72 18.23 13.10 -14.44
C GLU A 72 16.77 13.51 -14.62
N SER A 73 16.02 12.75 -15.41
CA SER A 73 14.59 13.01 -15.63
C SER A 73 13.77 12.87 -14.35
N LYS A 74 14.04 11.84 -13.55
CA LYS A 74 13.37 11.60 -12.26
C LYS A 74 13.70 12.70 -11.24
N MET A 75 14.97 13.12 -11.17
CA MET A 75 15.44 14.14 -10.21
C MET A 75 14.79 15.52 -10.40
N ARG A 76 14.20 15.82 -11.56
CA ARG A 76 13.41 17.05 -11.77
C ARG A 76 12.19 17.15 -10.83
N TYR A 77 11.72 16.02 -10.34
CA TYR A 77 10.58 15.91 -9.44
C TYR A 77 10.98 15.71 -7.97
N CYS A 78 12.28 15.72 -7.67
CA CYS A 78 12.80 15.64 -6.31
C CYS A 78 12.71 17.01 -5.63
N LEU A 79 11.79 17.16 -4.68
CA LEU A 79 11.53 18.47 -4.06
C LEU A 79 12.54 18.86 -2.98
N ASN A 80 13.45 17.97 -2.55
CA ASN A 80 14.47 18.21 -1.51
C ASN A 80 13.93 18.78 -0.17
N LYS A 81 12.63 18.62 0.09
CA LYS A 81 11.94 19.18 1.27
C LYS A 81 11.78 18.16 2.42
N GLY A 82 12.46 17.03 2.32
CA GLY A 82 12.36 15.94 3.30
C GLY A 82 11.19 14.99 3.05
N TYR A 83 11.12 13.95 3.89
CA TYR A 83 10.04 12.96 3.86
C TYR A 83 8.69 13.61 4.13
N GLY A 84 7.68 13.31 3.33
CA GLY A 84 6.33 13.85 3.47
C GLY A 84 6.01 15.07 2.60
N ALA A 85 7.01 15.75 2.02
CA ALA A 85 6.76 16.86 1.10
C ALA A 85 6.24 16.43 -0.28
N GLY A 86 6.26 15.12 -0.57
CA GLY A 86 5.89 14.57 -1.86
C GLY A 86 7.01 14.63 -2.92
N GLY A 87 6.68 14.19 -4.13
CA GLY A 87 7.62 14.13 -5.25
C GLY A 87 8.44 12.85 -5.30
N TYR A 88 9.47 12.86 -6.14
CA TYR A 88 10.38 11.72 -6.30
C TYR A 88 11.37 11.63 -5.14
N VAL A 89 11.46 10.45 -4.56
CA VAL A 89 12.42 10.09 -3.51
C VAL A 89 13.36 9.04 -4.08
N PRO A 90 14.64 9.38 -4.29
CA PRO A 90 15.62 8.43 -4.81
C PRO A 90 15.99 7.35 -3.78
N GLN A 91 16.49 6.21 -4.27
CA GLN A 91 16.98 5.14 -3.44
C GLN A 91 18.03 5.64 -2.42
N GLY A 92 18.00 5.10 -1.21
CA GLY A 92 18.94 5.41 -0.14
C GLY A 92 18.60 6.66 0.68
N VAL A 93 17.45 7.28 0.45
CA VAL A 93 16.97 8.44 1.23
C VAL A 93 16.08 8.01 2.40
N GLU A 94 15.23 7.03 2.18
CA GLU A 94 14.36 6.48 3.22
C GLU A 94 15.05 5.40 4.04
N ALA A 95 14.67 5.26 5.29
CA ALA A 95 15.11 4.21 6.19
C ALA A 95 14.00 3.97 7.22
N VAL A 96 12.94 3.30 6.81
CA VAL A 96 11.70 3.16 7.59
C VAL A 96 11.92 2.42 8.91
N ALA A 97 12.83 1.43 8.96
CA ALA A 97 13.18 0.72 10.19
C ALA A 97 13.74 1.66 11.29
N ARG A 98 14.34 2.79 10.93
CA ARG A 98 14.79 3.79 11.91
C ARG A 98 13.62 4.44 12.65
N SER A 99 12.50 4.62 11.97
CA SER A 99 11.26 5.13 12.59
C SER A 99 10.65 4.11 13.56
N ALA A 100 10.90 2.82 13.34
CA ALA A 100 10.48 1.73 14.23
C ALA A 100 11.44 1.48 15.40
N GLY A 101 12.49 2.31 15.56
CA GLY A 101 13.41 2.26 16.70
C GLY A 101 14.78 1.66 16.39
N ASP A 102 15.04 1.14 15.20
CA ASP A 102 16.38 0.71 14.77
C ASP A 102 17.17 1.87 14.17
N GLY A 103 17.75 2.70 15.03
CA GLY A 103 18.53 3.88 14.62
C GLY A 103 19.77 3.58 13.78
N GLY A 104 20.21 2.31 13.75
CA GLY A 104 21.36 1.83 12.96
C GLY A 104 20.99 1.22 11.61
N ALA A 105 19.70 1.05 11.32
CA ALA A 105 19.26 0.41 10.08
C ALA A 105 19.79 1.12 8.83
N PRO A 106 20.27 0.37 7.81
CA PRO A 106 20.68 0.95 6.55
C PRO A 106 19.48 1.60 5.82
N PRO A 107 19.74 2.50 4.85
CA PRO A 107 18.67 3.04 4.01
C PRO A 107 17.98 1.95 3.20
N ASP A 108 16.67 2.13 2.97
CA ASP A 108 15.85 1.24 2.18
C ASP A 108 16.24 1.25 0.69
N LEU A 109 16.19 0.07 0.06
CA LEU A 109 16.52 -0.11 -1.35
C LEU A 109 15.29 0.08 -2.25
N VAL A 110 14.64 1.22 -2.13
CA VAL A 110 13.41 1.57 -2.86
C VAL A 110 13.51 2.98 -3.42
N GLU A 111 12.95 3.19 -4.60
CA GLU A 111 12.64 4.51 -5.13
C GLU A 111 11.13 4.76 -4.97
N ASN A 112 10.74 5.98 -4.64
CA ASN A 112 9.34 6.30 -4.48
C ASN A 112 8.95 7.56 -5.25
N PHE A 113 7.69 7.63 -5.64
CA PHE A 113 7.03 8.88 -5.99
C PHE A 113 5.81 9.04 -5.09
N VAL A 114 5.81 10.09 -4.29
CA VAL A 114 4.75 10.37 -3.33
C VAL A 114 3.92 11.55 -3.83
N PHE A 115 2.64 11.32 -4.04
CA PHE A 115 1.67 12.38 -4.28
C PHE A 115 1.11 12.79 -2.94
N SER A 116 1.39 14.03 -2.54
CA SER A 116 0.95 14.56 -1.25
C SER A 116 -0.56 14.75 -1.21
N HIS A 117 -1.05 14.80 -0.01
CA HIS A 117 -2.43 14.83 0.44
C HIS A 117 -3.39 15.56 -0.49
N ARG A 118 -4.29 14.81 -1.09
CA ARG A 118 -5.46 15.38 -1.72
C ARG A 118 -6.38 15.89 -0.62
N GLY A 119 -6.71 17.17 -0.66
CA GLY A 119 -7.62 17.80 0.30
C GLY A 119 -6.96 18.47 1.51
N ASP A 120 -5.64 18.47 1.63
CA ASP A 120 -4.94 19.26 2.65
C ASP A 120 -4.60 20.66 2.08
N PRO A 121 -5.26 21.73 2.55
CA PRO A 121 -5.00 23.09 2.06
C PRO A 121 -3.63 23.66 2.47
N GLY A 122 -2.92 22.98 3.35
CA GLY A 122 -1.60 23.39 3.86
C GLY A 122 -0.42 22.86 3.07
N LEU A 123 -0.64 21.91 2.14
CA LEU A 123 0.43 21.30 1.36
C LEU A 123 0.39 21.78 -0.10
N GLU A 124 1.55 22.24 -0.59
CA GLU A 124 1.72 22.55 -2.01
C GLU A 124 1.47 21.28 -2.85
N SER A 125 0.78 21.43 -3.97
CA SER A 125 0.58 20.32 -4.90
C SER A 125 1.92 19.82 -5.43
N VAL A 126 2.14 18.52 -5.34
CA VAL A 126 3.32 17.88 -5.94
C VAL A 126 3.19 17.92 -7.45
N PRO A 127 4.21 18.40 -8.18
CA PRO A 127 4.19 18.35 -9.63
C PRO A 127 4.04 16.90 -10.12
N VAL A 128 2.98 16.62 -10.83
CA VAL A 128 2.80 15.36 -11.53
C VAL A 128 3.72 15.35 -12.76
N PRO A 129 4.35 14.21 -13.12
CA PRO A 129 5.12 14.12 -14.35
C PRO A 129 4.30 14.59 -15.55
N ALA A 130 4.81 15.61 -16.27
CA ALA A 130 4.11 16.19 -17.42
C ALA A 130 4.16 15.25 -18.64
N GLU A 131 5.12 14.35 -18.66
CA GLU A 131 5.31 13.39 -19.74
C GLU A 131 5.26 11.94 -19.22
N PRO A 132 4.39 11.10 -19.78
CA PRO A 132 3.41 11.41 -20.82
C PRO A 132 2.20 12.19 -20.27
N PRO A 133 1.48 12.97 -21.08
CA PRO A 133 0.39 13.84 -20.61
C PRO A 133 -0.78 13.11 -19.93
N GLN A 134 -0.89 11.79 -20.14
CA GLN A 134 -1.92 10.97 -19.47
C GLN A 134 -1.63 10.71 -17.99
N PHE A 135 -0.43 11.03 -17.49
CA PHE A 135 0.00 10.66 -16.14
C PHE A 135 -0.93 11.28 -15.08
N GLN A 136 -1.24 12.56 -15.19
CA GLN A 136 -2.12 13.23 -14.24
C GLN A 136 -3.51 12.57 -14.18
N GLY A 137 -4.14 12.34 -15.34
CA GLY A 137 -5.47 11.70 -15.39
C GLY A 137 -5.47 10.27 -14.82
N ALA A 138 -4.38 9.51 -15.03
CA ALA A 138 -4.26 8.18 -14.47
C ALA A 138 -4.09 8.21 -12.93
N VAL A 139 -3.32 9.15 -12.40
CA VAL A 139 -3.18 9.37 -10.95
C VAL A 139 -4.53 9.75 -10.34
N GLU A 140 -5.23 10.71 -10.93
CA GLU A 140 -6.53 11.16 -10.44
C GLU A 140 -7.57 10.04 -10.48
N GLY A 141 -7.68 9.31 -11.60
CA GLY A 141 -8.62 8.20 -11.73
C GLY A 141 -8.35 7.05 -10.75
N TYR A 142 -7.07 6.70 -10.55
CA TYR A 142 -6.69 5.71 -9.55
C TYR A 142 -7.02 6.18 -8.13
N TRP A 143 -6.70 7.42 -7.81
CA TRP A 143 -6.99 8.00 -6.50
C TRP A 143 -8.48 8.00 -6.17
N ASP A 144 -9.31 8.42 -7.13
CA ASP A 144 -10.77 8.42 -6.96
C ASP A 144 -11.29 7.00 -6.71
N ALA A 145 -10.78 6.00 -7.45
CA ALA A 145 -11.17 4.61 -7.26
C ALA A 145 -10.75 4.09 -5.86
N MET A 146 -9.55 4.46 -5.37
CA MET A 146 -9.09 4.05 -4.04
C MET A 146 -9.83 4.76 -2.91
N VAL A 147 -10.21 6.02 -3.07
CA VAL A 147 -11.04 6.74 -2.09
C VAL A 147 -12.44 6.13 -2.03
N ALA A 148 -13.02 5.76 -3.17
CA ALA A 148 -14.31 5.06 -3.19
C ALA A 148 -14.23 3.70 -2.47
N LEU A 149 -13.13 2.95 -2.67
CA LEU A 149 -12.88 1.71 -1.94
C LEU A 149 -12.69 1.97 -0.44
N LEU A 150 -11.93 3.00 -0.05
CA LEU A 150 -11.78 3.38 1.36
C LEU A 150 -13.12 3.62 2.04
N HIS A 151 -14.04 4.36 1.40
CA HIS A 151 -15.38 4.58 1.93
C HIS A 151 -16.16 3.26 2.08
N ALA A 152 -16.01 2.33 1.15
CA ALA A 152 -16.63 1.01 1.27
C ALA A 152 -16.04 0.21 2.45
N LEU A 153 -14.72 0.26 2.64
CA LEU A 153 -14.03 -0.39 3.78
C LEU A 153 -14.44 0.24 5.12
N MET A 154 -14.66 1.56 5.18
CA MET A 154 -15.16 2.21 6.38
C MET A 154 -16.58 1.76 6.74
N ARG A 155 -17.49 1.64 5.75
CA ARG A 155 -18.83 1.09 5.98
C ARG A 155 -18.80 -0.38 6.39
N LEU A 156 -17.91 -1.16 5.76
CA LEU A 156 -17.70 -2.56 6.10
C LEU A 156 -17.21 -2.70 7.55
N SER A 157 -16.24 -1.89 7.97
CA SER A 157 -15.72 -1.87 9.33
C SER A 157 -16.78 -1.43 10.34
N ALA A 158 -17.61 -0.42 10.03
CA ALA A 158 -18.72 -0.04 10.90
C ALA A 158 -19.70 -1.20 11.09
N THR A 159 -20.06 -1.91 10.00
CA THR A 159 -20.94 -3.09 10.06
C THR A 159 -20.31 -4.22 10.89
N ALA A 160 -19.02 -4.50 10.71
CA ALA A 160 -18.28 -5.50 11.46
C ALA A 160 -18.27 -5.20 12.97
N LEU A 161 -18.14 -3.93 13.33
CA LEU A 161 -18.17 -3.43 14.71
C LEU A 161 -19.61 -3.30 15.28
N SER A 162 -20.63 -3.75 14.54
CA SER A 162 -22.04 -3.60 14.93
C SER A 162 -22.49 -2.14 15.12
N LEU A 163 -21.87 -1.22 14.41
CA LEU A 163 -22.21 0.20 14.36
C LEU A 163 -23.11 0.51 13.15
N PRO A 164 -23.82 1.64 13.15
CA PRO A 164 -24.51 2.12 11.94
C PRO A 164 -23.52 2.21 10.77
N ALA A 165 -23.92 1.79 9.58
CA ALA A 165 -23.03 1.72 8.41
C ALA A 165 -22.41 3.09 8.04
N ASP A 166 -23.06 4.18 8.38
CA ASP A 166 -22.62 5.57 8.17
C ASP A 166 -21.81 6.14 9.34
N HIS A 167 -21.50 5.33 10.35
CA HIS A 167 -20.86 5.79 11.60
C HIS A 167 -19.58 6.61 11.36
N PHE A 168 -18.76 6.16 10.42
CA PHE A 168 -17.49 6.81 10.10
C PHE A 168 -17.59 7.87 8.99
N GLU A 169 -18.74 8.04 8.32
CA GLU A 169 -18.87 8.92 7.14
C GLU A 169 -18.47 10.36 7.45
N ARG A 170 -18.81 10.89 8.62
CA ARG A 170 -18.43 12.26 9.00
C ARG A 170 -16.94 12.45 9.14
N CYS A 171 -16.24 11.45 9.70
CA CYS A 171 -14.80 11.51 9.91
C CYS A 171 -14.02 11.33 8.61
N PHE A 172 -14.58 10.59 7.66
CA PHE A 172 -13.94 10.22 6.40
C PHE A 172 -14.60 10.83 5.16
N ALA A 173 -15.45 11.85 5.33
CA ALA A 173 -16.09 12.54 4.19
C ALA A 173 -15.06 13.18 3.24
N GLN A 174 -13.98 13.70 3.80
CA GLN A 174 -12.82 14.22 3.06
C GLN A 174 -11.55 13.63 3.67
N PRO A 175 -11.23 12.37 3.35
CA PRO A 175 -10.10 11.71 3.97
C PRO A 175 -8.78 12.34 3.48
N VAL A 176 -7.89 12.57 4.43
CA VAL A 176 -6.50 12.90 4.08
C VAL A 176 -5.82 11.61 3.64
N THR A 177 -5.48 11.55 2.36
CA THR A 177 -4.92 10.35 1.76
C THR A 177 -3.60 10.65 1.05
N HIS A 178 -2.70 9.66 1.00
CA HIS A 178 -1.47 9.70 0.23
C HIS A 178 -1.53 8.64 -0.86
N LEU A 179 -1.03 8.95 -2.03
CA LEU A 179 -0.74 7.96 -3.03
C LEU A 179 0.79 7.82 -3.15
N ARG A 180 1.28 6.61 -3.00
CA ARG A 180 2.70 6.31 -3.14
C ARG A 180 2.91 5.24 -4.20
N LEU A 181 3.78 5.52 -5.15
CA LEU A 181 4.30 4.54 -6.10
C LEU A 181 5.67 4.11 -5.61
N GLY A 182 5.84 2.84 -5.27
CA GLY A 182 7.12 2.24 -4.86
C GLY A 182 7.72 1.43 -5.99
N TYR A 183 9.00 1.64 -6.27
CA TYR A 183 9.75 0.88 -7.27
C TYR A 183 10.96 0.19 -6.64
N TYR A 184 10.96 -1.12 -6.73
CA TYR A 184 12.00 -2.00 -6.22
C TYR A 184 12.84 -2.50 -7.40
N ALA A 185 13.90 -1.78 -7.73
CA ALA A 185 14.80 -2.16 -8.81
C ALA A 185 15.40 -3.55 -8.59
N ALA A 186 15.73 -4.27 -9.66
CA ALA A 186 16.48 -5.51 -9.54
C ALA A 186 17.83 -5.26 -8.85
N ILE A 187 18.21 -6.14 -7.92
CA ILE A 187 19.55 -6.10 -7.32
C ILE A 187 20.55 -6.56 -8.40
N PRO A 188 21.57 -5.73 -8.72
CA PRO A 188 22.56 -6.15 -9.70
C PRO A 188 23.23 -7.47 -9.30
N PRO A 189 23.44 -8.41 -10.23
CA PRO A 189 24.14 -9.69 -9.93
C PRO A 189 25.56 -9.53 -9.39
N ALA A 190 26.16 -8.35 -9.57
CA ALA A 190 27.50 -8.01 -9.09
C ALA A 190 27.54 -7.50 -7.64
N MET A 191 26.39 -7.28 -7.01
CA MET A 191 26.35 -7.10 -5.57
C MET A 191 26.50 -8.50 -4.94
N PRO A 192 27.62 -8.83 -4.26
CA PRO A 192 27.73 -10.12 -3.61
C PRO A 192 26.52 -10.31 -2.70
N GLU A 193 25.89 -11.50 -2.75
CA GLU A 193 24.82 -11.85 -1.81
C GLU A 193 25.24 -11.57 -0.35
N ALA A 194 26.57 -11.66 -0.09
CA ALA A 194 27.16 -11.31 1.19
C ALA A 194 27.10 -9.81 1.52
N GLU A 195 27.15 -8.89 0.56
CA GLU A 195 27.00 -7.44 0.84
C GLU A 195 25.52 -7.04 0.95
N ALA A 196 24.65 -7.66 0.16
CA ALA A 196 23.20 -7.45 0.30
C ALA A 196 22.63 -8.12 1.58
N ALA A 197 23.24 -9.24 2.02
CA ALA A 197 22.84 -9.98 3.22
C ALA A 197 23.65 -9.61 4.48
N ALA A 198 24.90 -9.13 4.33
CA ALA A 198 25.83 -8.93 5.46
C ALA A 198 25.45 -7.75 6.37
N GLU A 199 24.51 -6.88 5.97
CA GLU A 199 24.13 -5.70 6.75
C GLU A 199 22.62 -5.62 7.03
N GLY A 200 21.84 -6.70 6.80
CA GLY A 200 20.39 -6.66 7.01
C GLY A 200 19.68 -5.66 6.08
N ALA A 201 20.25 -5.38 4.91
CA ALA A 201 19.67 -4.47 3.94
C ALA A 201 18.35 -5.03 3.41
N MET A 202 17.25 -4.46 3.88
CA MET A 202 15.90 -4.78 3.41
C MET A 202 15.53 -3.86 2.24
N ARG A 203 14.66 -4.35 1.37
CA ARG A 203 14.07 -3.51 0.32
C ARG A 203 13.25 -2.38 0.93
N TYR A 204 12.54 -2.71 2.00
CA TYR A 204 11.79 -1.82 2.84
C TYR A 204 11.75 -2.41 4.25
N GLY A 205 12.18 -1.67 5.25
CA GLY A 205 12.35 -2.17 6.62
C GLY A 205 11.03 -2.56 7.27
N ALA A 206 11.11 -3.44 8.28
CA ALA A 206 9.95 -3.81 9.08
C ALA A 206 9.37 -2.60 9.82
N HIS A 207 8.06 -2.41 9.74
CA HIS A 207 7.34 -1.28 10.37
C HIS A 207 5.86 -1.60 10.54
N THR A 208 5.15 -0.78 11.29
CA THR A 208 3.69 -0.65 11.27
C THR A 208 3.30 0.63 10.55
N ASP A 209 2.12 0.66 9.93
CA ASP A 209 1.59 1.89 9.33
C ASP A 209 0.92 2.74 10.41
N TYR A 210 1.21 4.04 10.46
CA TYR A 210 0.66 4.96 11.46
C TYR A 210 -0.79 5.38 11.18
N THR A 211 -1.27 5.12 9.96
CA THR A 211 -2.56 5.60 9.45
C THR A 211 -3.72 4.65 9.77
N GLY A 212 -4.87 4.86 9.12
CA GLY A 212 -6.00 3.96 9.16
C GLY A 212 -5.75 2.70 8.34
N PHE A 213 -6.19 2.68 7.08
CA PHE A 213 -5.93 1.57 6.17
C PHE A 213 -4.90 1.95 5.13
N THR A 214 -4.04 0.98 4.79
CA THR A 214 -3.23 1.01 3.57
C THR A 214 -3.86 0.07 2.54
N ILE A 215 -4.13 0.58 1.34
CA ILE A 215 -4.63 -0.19 0.20
C ILE A 215 -3.46 -0.36 -0.77
N LEU A 216 -2.95 -1.58 -0.89
CA LEU A 216 -1.75 -1.89 -1.66
C LEU A 216 -2.08 -2.71 -2.91
N ARG A 217 -1.63 -2.24 -4.05
CA ARG A 217 -1.54 -3.02 -5.27
C ARG A 217 -0.13 -3.59 -5.40
N GLN A 218 0.01 -4.91 -5.31
CA GLN A 218 1.28 -5.58 -5.55
C GLN A 218 1.48 -5.83 -7.07
N ASP A 219 2.72 -5.79 -7.53
CA ASP A 219 3.05 -6.26 -8.88
C ASP A 219 2.87 -7.79 -8.93
N PRO A 220 2.04 -8.32 -9.84
CA PRO A 220 1.74 -9.75 -9.88
C PRO A 220 2.94 -10.61 -10.28
N SER A 221 3.99 -10.02 -10.83
CA SER A 221 5.21 -10.72 -11.27
C SER A 221 6.31 -10.80 -10.20
N VAL A 222 6.17 -10.06 -9.08
CA VAL A 222 7.22 -9.92 -8.08
C VAL A 222 6.67 -10.14 -6.67
N GLY A 223 7.27 -11.05 -5.93
CA GLY A 223 7.00 -11.27 -4.50
C GLY A 223 7.95 -10.49 -3.59
N GLY A 224 8.01 -10.89 -2.32
CA GLY A 224 8.96 -10.38 -1.32
C GLY A 224 8.34 -9.52 -0.23
N LEU A 225 7.03 -9.29 -0.26
CA LEU A 225 6.32 -8.75 0.89
C LEU A 225 6.16 -9.85 1.94
N GLU A 226 6.43 -9.51 3.19
CA GLU A 226 6.24 -10.38 4.34
C GLU A 226 5.42 -9.66 5.40
N ALA A 227 4.64 -10.41 6.17
CA ALA A 227 3.91 -9.92 7.31
C ALA A 227 4.28 -10.73 8.57
N GLN A 228 4.39 -10.05 9.69
CA GLN A 228 4.62 -10.68 10.98
C GLN A 228 3.28 -10.98 11.66
N THR A 229 3.07 -12.21 12.08
CA THR A 229 1.92 -12.62 12.88
C THR A 229 2.15 -12.38 14.37
N ALA A 230 1.09 -12.45 15.17
CA ALA A 230 1.11 -12.17 16.61
C ALA A 230 2.10 -13.06 17.41
N ASP A 231 2.44 -14.23 16.90
CA ASP A 231 3.44 -15.13 17.48
C ASP A 231 4.89 -14.75 17.14
N GLY A 232 5.08 -13.66 16.38
CA GLY A 232 6.38 -13.18 15.94
C GLY A 232 6.92 -13.83 14.65
N SER A 233 6.20 -14.79 14.06
CA SER A 233 6.61 -15.46 12.83
C SER A 233 6.39 -14.58 11.61
N TRP A 234 7.35 -14.61 10.67
CA TRP A 234 7.23 -13.93 9.38
C TRP A 234 6.67 -14.85 8.31
N HIS A 235 5.71 -14.36 7.55
CA HIS A 235 5.04 -15.09 6.48
C HIS A 235 5.05 -14.26 5.19
N GLY A 236 5.40 -14.94 4.09
CA GLY A 236 5.32 -14.32 2.77
C GLY A 236 3.88 -13.98 2.40
N VAL A 237 3.68 -12.79 1.83
CA VAL A 237 2.41 -12.28 1.33
C VAL A 237 2.51 -12.15 -0.19
N PRO A 238 2.32 -13.26 -0.94
CA PRO A 238 2.50 -13.27 -2.39
C PRO A 238 1.44 -12.40 -3.09
N PRO A 239 1.78 -11.79 -4.22
CA PRO A 239 0.79 -11.05 -4.99
C PRO A 239 -0.31 -11.98 -5.50
N ARG A 240 -1.54 -11.49 -5.50
CA ARG A 240 -2.73 -12.20 -5.99
C ARG A 240 -3.36 -11.43 -7.13
N ALA A 241 -3.50 -12.08 -8.29
CA ALA A 241 -4.09 -11.45 -9.47
C ALA A 241 -5.51 -10.97 -9.20
N GLY A 242 -5.80 -9.73 -9.59
CA GLY A 242 -7.12 -9.10 -9.41
C GLY A 242 -7.49 -8.74 -7.98
N ALA A 243 -6.56 -8.88 -7.03
CA ALA A 243 -6.78 -8.46 -5.64
C ALA A 243 -5.96 -7.20 -5.30
N LEU A 244 -6.51 -6.43 -4.37
CA LEU A 244 -5.76 -5.43 -3.61
C LEU A 244 -5.52 -5.99 -2.21
N LEU A 245 -4.35 -5.76 -1.65
CA LEU A 245 -4.06 -6.07 -0.26
C LEU A 245 -4.45 -4.87 0.60
N VAL A 246 -5.16 -5.11 1.70
CA VAL A 246 -5.47 -4.06 2.68
C VAL A 246 -4.91 -4.47 4.02
N ASN A 247 -4.20 -3.57 4.68
CA ASN A 247 -3.77 -3.74 6.06
C ASN A 247 -4.30 -2.61 6.94
N ALA A 248 -4.60 -2.95 8.19
CA ALA A 248 -4.89 -2.00 9.25
C ALA A 248 -3.59 -1.35 9.72
N GLY A 249 -3.62 -0.04 9.92
CA GLY A 249 -2.58 0.68 10.62
C GLY A 249 -2.90 0.89 12.10
N ASP A 250 -1.99 1.55 12.82
CA ASP A 250 -2.07 1.75 14.28
C ASP A 250 -3.37 2.43 14.73
N LEU A 251 -3.97 3.30 13.89
CA LEU A 251 -5.26 3.93 14.21
C LEU A 251 -6.42 2.94 14.24
N ILE A 252 -6.39 1.91 13.40
CA ILE A 252 -7.47 0.91 13.34
C ILE A 252 -7.30 -0.15 14.45
N GLN A 253 -6.08 -0.40 14.87
CA GLN A 253 -5.76 -1.38 15.92
C GLN A 253 -6.51 -1.11 17.24
N VAL A 254 -6.94 0.13 17.47
CA VAL A 254 -7.65 0.51 18.71
C VAL A 254 -9.17 0.32 18.62
N TRP A 255 -9.70 -0.09 17.48
CA TRP A 255 -11.11 -0.42 17.29
C TRP A 255 -11.36 -1.89 17.62
#